data_5738d94878986fac42ac26912b0db51c
#
_entry.id   5738d94878986fac42ac26912b0db51c
#
_cell.length_a   1.000
_cell.length_b   1.000
_cell.length_c   1.000
_cell.angle_alpha   90.00
_cell.angle_beta   90.00
_cell.angle_gamma   90.00
#
_symmetry.space_group_name_H-M   'P 1'
#
loop_
_entity.id
_entity.type
_entity.pdbx_description
1 polymer ?
#
loop_
_entity_poly.entity_id
_entity_poly.type
_entity_poly.pdbx_seq_one_letter_code
_entity_poly.pdbx_strand_id
1 'polypeptide(L)'
;MRALIIHGHFYQPPRENPWTGIIDPEASAHPFHDWNERIHAECYGPNSAVAILGSSGHERLVNNYAHISFDFGPTLLSWLERQRPATYARIIAADAESAAKHHGHGNAIAQAYNHAILPLCNERDRQTQVRWGMADFRYRFGREPESMWLPETACNDEVLGLLIDEGLRFVILAPQQAKRVRRSTGMPAYPVPPTKTNVVTNERQTGKPVLQTTNDEWKTVDGNTIDTSVAYNYFHRDGSGRSIAVFFYSEELAHAIAFEQALTSSASLVDRFARWKAAAAGLINIATDGESYGHHHKFGELCLAYALEVDGPARGFSVTNYGDYLDRYPPALEVEIGNGPEDEGSSWSCAHGVSRWIRDCGCHTGGEPGWNQSWRGPFREALDFLRDEAAGWFESTRGKLFIDPWAARDDSIDLILDEQNSREEFLHRHAPRELSGEEERRALLHLELQRNALLMYTSCAWFFNDISGIEPVQILKYAARVIDLMSQLKLPSARREFLEALAKAKSNRDELGSGADIYRTLVEPANPSFQGDDEKLASTLA
;
A
#
# COMPACT_ATOMS: atom_id res chain seq x y z
N MET A 1 -20.02 -24.59 4.93
CA MET A 1 -18.59 -24.37 5.18
C MET A 1 -18.40 -22.87 5.27
N ARG A 2 -17.71 -22.32 6.27
CA ARG A 2 -17.47 -20.88 6.40
C ARG A 2 -16.24 -20.50 5.59
N ALA A 3 -16.34 -19.46 4.75
CA ALA A 3 -15.20 -18.96 3.99
C ALA A 3 -14.24 -18.19 4.93
N LEU A 4 -12.95 -18.42 4.75
CA LEU A 4 -11.89 -17.72 5.48
C LEU A 4 -10.94 -17.07 4.47
N ILE A 5 -10.78 -15.76 4.55
CA ILE A 5 -9.80 -14.98 3.80
C ILE A 5 -8.96 -14.20 4.81
N ILE A 6 -7.65 -14.37 4.72
CA ILE A 6 -6.68 -13.54 5.43
C ILE A 6 -5.90 -12.79 4.37
N HIS A 7 -5.79 -11.47 4.51
CA HIS A 7 -4.96 -10.63 3.67
C HIS A 7 -3.77 -10.10 4.48
N GLY A 8 -2.57 -10.24 3.93
CA GLY A 8 -1.35 -9.67 4.45
C GLY A 8 -0.83 -8.57 3.53
N HIS A 9 -0.72 -7.36 4.06
CA HIS A 9 -0.07 -6.24 3.41
C HIS A 9 1.43 -6.28 3.71
N PHE A 10 2.27 -6.65 2.73
CA PHE A 10 3.73 -6.74 2.88
C PHE A 10 4.40 -5.54 2.22
N TYR A 11 5.02 -4.70 3.04
CA TYR A 11 5.58 -3.47 2.55
C TYR A 11 6.82 -3.03 3.30
N GLN A 12 7.83 -2.57 2.56
CA GLN A 12 8.92 -1.74 3.06
C GLN A 12 9.04 -0.51 2.16
N PRO A 13 9.26 0.69 2.74
CA PRO A 13 9.51 1.88 1.95
C PRO A 13 10.78 1.71 1.11
N PRO A 14 10.88 2.37 -0.05
CA PRO A 14 12.10 2.37 -0.83
C PRO A 14 13.24 2.98 -0.01
N ARG A 15 14.39 2.31 -0.02
CA ARG A 15 15.56 2.63 0.83
C ARG A 15 16.81 2.95 0.02
N GLU A 16 16.78 2.68 -1.28
CA GLU A 16 17.90 2.90 -2.17
C GLU A 16 18.29 4.39 -2.22
N ASN A 17 19.57 4.65 -2.11
CA ASN A 17 20.13 5.96 -2.37
C ASN A 17 19.84 6.34 -3.84
N PRO A 18 19.19 7.49 -4.12
CA PRO A 18 18.69 7.83 -5.47
C PRO A 18 19.79 8.12 -6.50
N TRP A 19 21.05 8.23 -6.09
CA TRP A 19 22.18 8.43 -6.99
C TRP A 19 22.90 7.12 -7.32
N THR A 20 22.99 6.20 -6.34
CA THR A 20 23.77 4.96 -6.47
C THR A 20 22.92 3.73 -6.71
N GLY A 21 21.63 3.76 -6.38
CA GLY A 21 20.73 2.61 -6.40
C GLY A 21 21.05 1.56 -5.34
N ILE A 22 21.93 1.85 -4.37
CA ILE A 22 22.37 0.96 -3.30
C ILE A 22 21.69 1.39 -2.00
N ILE A 23 21.33 0.43 -1.15
CA ILE A 23 20.87 0.73 0.21
C ILE A 23 22.08 0.94 1.11
N ASP A 24 22.14 2.11 1.76
CA ASP A 24 23.17 2.41 2.75
C ASP A 24 22.93 1.59 4.05
N PRO A 25 23.97 1.25 4.83
CA PRO A 25 23.80 0.54 6.10
C PRO A 25 22.88 1.30 7.06
N GLU A 26 21.88 0.61 7.63
CA GLU A 26 20.93 1.19 8.57
C GLU A 26 21.21 0.66 9.99
N ALA A 27 21.81 1.48 10.85
CA ALA A 27 22.20 1.08 12.19
C ALA A 27 21.05 0.53 13.06
N SER A 28 19.83 1.01 12.85
CA SER A 28 18.63 0.54 13.55
C SER A 28 18.20 -0.87 13.14
N ALA A 29 18.69 -1.39 12.02
CA ALA A 29 18.42 -2.75 11.55
C ALA A 29 19.39 -3.79 12.12
N HIS A 30 20.42 -3.37 12.90
CA HIS A 30 21.42 -4.29 13.46
C HIS A 30 20.80 -5.58 14.05
N PRO A 31 21.35 -6.79 13.80
CA PRO A 31 22.63 -7.10 13.15
C PRO A 31 22.60 -7.19 11.61
N PHE A 32 21.49 -6.87 10.98
CA PHE A 32 21.34 -6.88 9.52
C PHE A 32 21.88 -5.58 8.91
N HIS A 33 22.17 -5.60 7.62
CA HIS A 33 22.67 -4.44 6.89
C HIS A 33 21.63 -3.31 6.83
N ASP A 34 20.37 -3.68 6.56
CA ASP A 34 19.24 -2.77 6.39
C ASP A 34 17.92 -3.45 6.80
N TRP A 35 16.84 -2.67 6.84
CA TRP A 35 15.52 -3.18 7.23
C TRP A 35 14.92 -4.16 6.21
N ASN A 36 15.24 -4.06 4.92
CA ASN A 36 14.77 -5.06 3.94
C ASN A 36 15.37 -6.43 4.24
N GLU A 37 16.66 -6.49 4.57
CA GLU A 37 17.30 -7.75 4.96
C GLU A 37 16.73 -8.32 6.25
N ARG A 38 16.52 -7.47 7.24
CA ARG A 38 15.98 -7.89 8.54
C ARG A 38 14.57 -8.45 8.39
N ILE A 39 13.67 -7.72 7.74
CA ILE A 39 12.28 -8.16 7.58
C ILE A 39 12.19 -9.38 6.66
N HIS A 40 13.06 -9.48 5.64
CA HIS A 40 13.14 -10.68 4.82
C HIS A 40 13.50 -11.91 5.68
N ALA A 41 14.52 -11.81 6.54
CA ALA A 41 14.95 -12.92 7.38
C ALA A 41 13.91 -13.31 8.45
N GLU A 42 13.18 -12.33 8.98
CA GLU A 42 12.21 -12.53 10.06
C GLU A 42 10.79 -12.85 9.58
N CYS A 43 10.43 -12.48 8.32
CA CYS A 43 9.07 -12.58 7.81
C CYS A 43 8.98 -13.14 6.39
N TYR A 44 9.51 -12.42 5.35
CA TYR A 44 9.19 -12.77 3.95
C TYR A 44 9.77 -14.12 3.53
N GLY A 45 11.01 -14.41 3.88
CA GLY A 45 11.64 -15.70 3.62
C GLY A 45 10.91 -16.85 4.31
N PRO A 46 10.74 -16.81 5.65
CA PRO A 46 10.02 -17.82 6.41
C PRO A 46 8.61 -18.10 5.87
N ASN A 47 7.77 -17.09 5.59
CA ASN A 47 6.42 -17.29 5.03
C ASN A 47 6.43 -18.01 3.67
N SER A 48 7.50 -17.87 2.88
CA SER A 48 7.61 -18.54 1.58
C SER A 48 7.89 -20.04 1.67
N ALA A 49 8.33 -20.54 2.83
CA ALA A 49 8.72 -21.96 3.02
C ALA A 49 8.66 -22.36 4.50
N VAL A 50 7.45 -22.49 5.03
CA VAL A 50 7.21 -22.90 6.43
C VAL A 50 7.27 -24.41 6.55
N ALA A 51 8.10 -24.94 7.44
CA ALA A 51 8.14 -26.36 7.75
C ALA A 51 7.06 -26.73 8.77
N ILE A 52 6.10 -27.56 8.39
CA ILE A 52 5.06 -28.09 9.29
C ILE A 52 5.09 -29.62 9.34
N LEU A 53 4.67 -30.19 10.45
CA LEU A 53 4.45 -31.65 10.58
C LEU A 53 3.07 -32.00 10.03
N GLY A 54 3.04 -32.81 8.97
CA GLY A 54 1.80 -33.36 8.46
C GLY A 54 1.20 -34.43 9.42
N SER A 55 -0.05 -34.83 9.16
CA SER A 55 -0.76 -35.85 9.94
C SER A 55 -0.06 -37.21 9.96
N SER A 56 0.80 -37.51 8.99
CA SER A 56 1.65 -38.70 8.93
C SER A 56 2.93 -38.60 9.76
N GLY A 57 3.20 -37.46 10.44
CA GLY A 57 4.44 -37.21 11.17
C GLY A 57 5.63 -36.85 10.26
N HIS A 58 5.42 -36.72 8.95
CA HIS A 58 6.46 -36.25 8.04
C HIS A 58 6.42 -34.74 7.91
N GLU A 59 7.60 -34.14 7.86
CA GLU A 59 7.77 -32.70 7.60
C GLU A 59 7.41 -32.38 6.15
N ARG A 60 6.66 -31.29 5.92
CA ARG A 60 6.39 -30.73 4.61
C ARG A 60 6.56 -29.22 4.63
N LEU A 61 6.98 -28.66 3.52
CA LEU A 61 7.04 -27.20 3.34
C LEU A 61 5.69 -26.67 2.85
N VAL A 62 5.26 -25.57 3.44
CA VAL A 62 4.07 -24.81 3.07
C VAL A 62 4.51 -23.42 2.67
N ASN A 63 3.97 -22.90 1.58
CA ASN A 63 4.10 -21.52 1.18
C ASN A 63 2.84 -20.76 1.62
N ASN A 64 2.92 -19.94 2.65
CA ASN A 64 1.77 -19.22 3.19
C ASN A 64 1.11 -18.32 2.14
N TYR A 65 1.89 -17.76 1.21
CA TYR A 65 1.36 -16.91 0.12
C TYR A 65 0.41 -17.68 -0.83
N ALA A 66 0.49 -19.01 -0.90
CA ALA A 66 -0.49 -19.82 -1.63
C ALA A 66 -1.84 -19.97 -0.92
N HIS A 67 -1.94 -19.53 0.34
CA HIS A 67 -3.12 -19.71 1.20
C HIS A 67 -3.72 -18.40 1.71
N ILE A 68 -3.02 -17.28 1.61
CA ILE A 68 -3.51 -15.95 1.99
C ILE A 68 -3.60 -15.04 0.77
N SER A 69 -4.55 -14.11 0.77
CA SER A 69 -4.47 -12.96 -0.12
C SER A 69 -3.32 -12.06 0.32
N PHE A 70 -2.62 -11.45 -0.60
CA PHE A 70 -1.48 -10.59 -0.27
C PHE A 70 -1.23 -9.51 -1.32
N ASP A 71 -0.60 -8.44 -0.90
CA ASP A 71 0.12 -7.53 -1.77
C ASP A 71 1.57 -7.39 -1.30
N PHE A 72 2.44 -7.06 -2.22
CA PHE A 72 3.82 -6.64 -1.97
C PHE A 72 4.07 -5.30 -2.61
N GLY A 73 4.75 -4.40 -1.89
CA GLY A 73 5.17 -3.13 -2.46
C GLY A 73 6.04 -3.35 -3.72
N PRO A 74 5.77 -2.66 -4.85
CA PRO A 74 6.55 -2.81 -6.08
C PRO A 74 8.05 -2.61 -5.90
N THR A 75 8.46 -1.61 -5.10
CA THR A 75 9.87 -1.37 -4.78
C THR A 75 10.49 -2.50 -3.97
N LEU A 76 9.72 -3.09 -3.04
CA LEU A 76 10.14 -4.27 -2.27
C LEU A 76 10.27 -5.50 -3.17
N LEU A 77 9.34 -5.73 -4.10
CA LEU A 77 9.45 -6.83 -5.08
C LEU A 77 10.68 -6.69 -5.96
N SER A 78 11.00 -5.46 -6.40
CA SER A 78 12.22 -5.19 -7.16
C SER A 78 13.49 -5.49 -6.35
N TRP A 79 13.49 -5.22 -5.05
CA TRP A 79 14.58 -5.58 -4.15
C TRP A 79 14.66 -7.11 -3.96
N LEU A 80 13.53 -7.80 -3.72
CA LEU A 80 13.48 -9.26 -3.57
C LEU A 80 13.97 -9.98 -4.83
N GLU A 81 13.57 -9.52 -6.00
CA GLU A 81 13.99 -10.08 -7.29
C GLU A 81 15.52 -10.07 -7.43
N ARG A 82 16.16 -8.94 -7.09
CA ARG A 82 17.61 -8.77 -7.20
C ARG A 82 18.39 -9.44 -6.07
N GLN A 83 17.93 -9.30 -4.83
CA GLN A 83 18.69 -9.68 -3.64
C GLN A 83 18.27 -11.04 -3.05
N ARG A 84 17.05 -11.47 -3.29
CA ARG A 84 16.45 -12.69 -2.71
C ARG A 84 15.62 -13.47 -3.75
N PRO A 85 16.22 -13.82 -4.92
CA PRO A 85 15.47 -14.37 -6.07
C PRO A 85 14.71 -15.66 -5.76
N ALA A 86 15.20 -16.48 -4.81
CA ALA A 86 14.49 -17.71 -4.41
C ALA A 86 13.18 -17.40 -3.67
N THR A 87 13.15 -16.38 -2.80
CA THR A 87 11.93 -15.93 -2.12
C THR A 87 10.98 -15.29 -3.12
N TYR A 88 11.48 -14.40 -3.98
CA TYR A 88 10.71 -13.78 -5.05
C TYR A 88 10.02 -14.84 -5.93
N ALA A 89 10.76 -15.81 -6.42
CA ALA A 89 10.20 -16.89 -7.26
C ALA A 89 9.09 -17.68 -6.53
N ARG A 90 9.22 -17.92 -5.22
CA ARG A 90 8.18 -18.59 -4.43
C ARG A 90 6.92 -17.75 -4.25
N ILE A 91 7.06 -16.43 -4.09
CA ILE A 91 5.91 -15.50 -4.02
C ILE A 91 5.13 -15.52 -5.34
N ILE A 92 5.83 -15.42 -6.48
CA ILE A 92 5.20 -15.46 -7.80
C ILE A 92 4.52 -16.83 -8.04
N ALA A 93 5.21 -17.93 -7.71
CA ALA A 93 4.66 -19.28 -7.85
C ALA A 93 3.42 -19.52 -6.98
N ALA A 94 3.35 -18.91 -5.79
CA ALA A 94 2.20 -19.01 -4.89
C ALA A 94 0.93 -18.41 -5.50
N ASP A 95 1.05 -17.30 -6.21
CA ASP A 95 -0.09 -16.70 -6.91
C ASP A 95 -0.58 -17.60 -8.04
N ALA A 96 0.33 -18.15 -8.86
CA ALA A 96 -0.02 -19.10 -9.92
C ALA A 96 -0.67 -20.39 -9.37
N GLU A 97 -0.18 -20.92 -8.23
CA GLU A 97 -0.77 -22.05 -7.53
C GLU A 97 -2.19 -21.72 -7.05
N SER A 98 -2.38 -20.57 -6.44
CA SER A 98 -3.70 -20.15 -5.95
C SER A 98 -4.67 -19.91 -7.09
N ALA A 99 -4.23 -19.30 -8.21
CA ALA A 99 -5.07 -19.13 -9.40
C ALA A 99 -5.54 -20.45 -9.99
N ALA A 100 -4.67 -21.45 -10.07
CA ALA A 100 -5.05 -22.79 -10.52
C ALA A 100 -6.08 -23.46 -9.58
N LYS A 101 -6.02 -23.19 -8.29
CA LYS A 101 -6.92 -23.76 -7.26
C LYS A 101 -8.26 -23.02 -7.16
N HIS A 102 -8.29 -21.73 -7.48
CA HIS A 102 -9.43 -20.83 -7.29
C HIS A 102 -9.99 -20.29 -8.63
N HIS A 103 -10.17 -21.15 -9.61
CA HIS A 103 -10.87 -20.87 -10.89
C HIS A 103 -10.26 -19.69 -11.70
N GLY A 104 -8.96 -19.44 -11.58
CA GLY A 104 -8.25 -18.34 -12.23
C GLY A 104 -7.98 -17.13 -11.33
N HIS A 105 -8.53 -17.11 -10.10
CA HIS A 105 -8.32 -16.04 -9.14
C HIS A 105 -7.07 -16.26 -8.31
N GLY A 106 -6.03 -15.47 -8.55
CA GLY A 106 -4.80 -15.51 -7.75
C GLY A 106 -4.96 -14.79 -6.40
N ASN A 107 -4.06 -15.12 -5.48
CA ASN A 107 -4.05 -14.53 -4.14
C ASN A 107 -3.43 -13.12 -4.10
N ALA A 108 -2.53 -12.81 -5.05
CA ALA A 108 -1.90 -11.52 -5.13
C ALA A 108 -2.87 -10.44 -5.60
N ILE A 109 -2.77 -9.25 -5.02
CA ILE A 109 -3.39 -8.03 -5.51
C ILE A 109 -2.33 -6.97 -5.78
N ALA A 110 -2.61 -5.99 -6.64
CA ALA A 110 -1.70 -4.88 -6.89
C ALA A 110 -1.57 -3.96 -5.67
N GLN A 111 -0.60 -3.05 -5.70
CA GLN A 111 -0.47 -1.95 -4.74
C GLN A 111 -0.22 -0.65 -5.50
N ALA A 112 -0.70 0.49 -4.98
CA ALA A 112 -0.33 1.80 -5.50
C ALA A 112 1.21 1.96 -5.44
N TYR A 113 1.85 2.31 -6.57
CA TYR A 113 3.26 2.02 -6.84
C TYR A 113 4.24 2.49 -5.76
N ASN A 114 4.17 3.77 -5.37
CA ASN A 114 5.07 4.35 -4.36
C ASN A 114 4.48 4.40 -2.95
N HIS A 115 3.41 3.68 -2.69
CA HIS A 115 2.72 3.71 -1.39
C HIS A 115 2.28 5.14 -0.98
N ALA A 116 1.81 5.93 -1.93
CA ALA A 116 1.32 7.28 -1.67
C ALA A 116 -0.13 7.25 -1.15
N ILE A 117 -0.48 8.22 -0.29
CA ILE A 117 -1.86 8.41 0.17
C ILE A 117 -2.69 8.99 -0.99
N LEU A 118 -3.37 8.12 -1.73
CA LEU A 118 -4.02 8.46 -2.99
C LEU A 118 -5.04 9.60 -2.89
N PRO A 119 -5.86 9.72 -1.82
CA PRO A 119 -6.74 10.88 -1.65
C PRO A 119 -6.02 12.22 -1.64
N LEU A 120 -4.75 12.26 -1.20
CA LEU A 120 -3.95 13.47 -1.10
C LEU A 120 -3.06 13.74 -2.33
N CYS A 121 -3.10 12.86 -3.32
CA CYS A 121 -2.44 13.08 -4.60
C CYS A 121 -3.29 13.99 -5.50
N ASN A 122 -2.65 14.84 -6.30
CA ASN A 122 -3.35 15.47 -7.41
C ASN A 122 -3.81 14.38 -8.42
N GLU A 123 -4.73 14.72 -9.30
CA GLU A 123 -5.35 13.77 -10.22
C GLU A 123 -4.33 13.00 -11.07
N ARG A 124 -3.36 13.70 -11.67
CA ARG A 124 -2.32 13.10 -12.52
C ARG A 124 -1.43 12.13 -11.77
N ASP A 125 -0.99 12.51 -10.58
CA ASP A 125 -0.12 11.67 -9.74
C ASP A 125 -0.88 10.44 -9.24
N ARG A 126 -2.14 10.59 -8.85
CA ARG A 126 -3.03 9.50 -8.45
C ARG A 126 -3.21 8.47 -9.57
N GLN A 127 -3.48 8.93 -10.80
CA GLN A 127 -3.58 8.07 -11.97
C GLN A 127 -2.29 7.31 -12.23
N THR A 128 -1.14 7.99 -12.24
CA THR A 128 0.16 7.35 -12.42
C THR A 128 0.45 6.31 -11.34
N GLN A 129 0.17 6.60 -10.06
CA GLN A 129 0.38 5.65 -8.96
C GLN A 129 -0.42 4.35 -9.15
N VAL A 130 -1.68 4.45 -9.59
CA VAL A 130 -2.55 3.30 -9.85
C VAL A 130 -2.06 2.54 -11.08
N ARG A 131 -1.83 3.21 -12.20
CA ARG A 131 -1.40 2.59 -13.46
C ARG A 131 -0.06 1.91 -13.35
N TRP A 132 0.91 2.52 -12.68
CA TRP A 132 2.21 1.92 -12.42
C TRP A 132 2.10 0.68 -11.53
N GLY A 133 1.27 0.74 -10.48
CA GLY A 133 1.01 -0.44 -9.64
C GLY A 133 0.39 -1.59 -10.42
N MET A 134 -0.54 -1.29 -11.33
CA MET A 134 -1.14 -2.32 -12.20
C MET A 134 -0.14 -2.86 -13.23
N ALA A 135 0.70 -2.02 -13.81
CA ALA A 135 1.71 -2.43 -14.78
C ALA A 135 2.80 -3.31 -14.13
N ASP A 136 3.29 -2.94 -12.95
CA ASP A 136 4.23 -3.76 -12.16
C ASP A 136 3.61 -5.13 -11.84
N PHE A 137 2.34 -5.15 -11.45
CA PHE A 137 1.62 -6.38 -11.18
C PHE A 137 1.54 -7.29 -12.41
N ARG A 138 1.14 -6.75 -13.58
CA ARG A 138 1.09 -7.50 -14.84
C ARG A 138 2.46 -8.08 -15.21
N TYR A 139 3.49 -7.28 -15.08
CA TYR A 139 4.87 -7.69 -15.38
C TYR A 139 5.32 -8.88 -14.53
N ARG A 140 5.02 -8.86 -13.22
CA ARG A 140 5.49 -9.87 -12.29
C ARG A 140 4.60 -11.12 -12.25
N PHE A 141 3.30 -10.96 -12.21
CA PHE A 141 2.35 -12.05 -12.03
C PHE A 141 1.75 -12.57 -13.34
N GLY A 142 2.00 -11.92 -14.47
CA GLY A 142 1.59 -12.36 -15.80
C GLY A 142 0.06 -12.38 -16.02
N ARG A 143 -0.70 -11.64 -15.22
CA ARG A 143 -2.16 -11.52 -15.31
C ARG A 143 -2.65 -10.13 -14.95
N GLU A 144 -3.90 -9.81 -15.27
CA GLU A 144 -4.53 -8.57 -14.82
C GLU A 144 -4.77 -8.60 -13.30
N PRO A 145 -4.53 -7.48 -12.58
CA PRO A 145 -4.90 -7.37 -11.19
C PRO A 145 -6.42 -7.26 -11.05
N GLU A 146 -7.00 -8.01 -10.11
CA GLU A 146 -8.43 -7.90 -9.80
C GLU A 146 -8.70 -6.82 -8.74
N SER A 147 -7.67 -6.42 -8.00
CA SER A 147 -7.74 -5.44 -6.93
C SER A 147 -6.41 -4.75 -6.72
N MET A 148 -6.47 -3.70 -5.91
CA MET A 148 -5.30 -2.94 -5.48
C MET A 148 -5.40 -2.64 -3.98
N TRP A 149 -4.31 -2.90 -3.24
CA TRP A 149 -4.16 -2.39 -1.90
C TRP A 149 -3.95 -0.88 -1.93
N LEU A 150 -4.80 -0.17 -1.22
CA LEU A 150 -4.67 1.26 -1.01
C LEU A 150 -3.76 1.50 0.19
N PRO A 151 -2.65 2.23 0.05
CA PRO A 151 -1.78 2.54 1.16
C PRO A 151 -2.56 3.08 2.36
N GLU A 152 -2.38 2.48 3.54
CA GLU A 152 -3.12 2.80 4.75
C GLU A 152 -4.66 2.62 4.63
N THR A 153 -5.13 1.81 3.70
CA THR A 153 -6.53 1.76 3.23
C THR A 153 -7.12 3.14 2.88
N ALA A 154 -6.25 4.12 2.61
CA ALA A 154 -6.64 5.52 2.42
C ALA A 154 -7.51 5.68 1.17
N CYS A 155 -8.74 6.16 1.36
CA CYS A 155 -9.77 6.16 0.33
C CYS A 155 -10.68 7.38 0.43
N ASN A 156 -11.19 7.81 -0.74
CA ASN A 156 -12.30 8.73 -0.92
C ASN A 156 -13.06 8.36 -2.21
N ASP A 157 -14.13 9.08 -2.52
CA ASP A 157 -14.96 8.81 -3.72
C ASP A 157 -14.15 8.91 -5.02
N GLU A 158 -13.17 9.83 -5.12
CA GLU A 158 -12.34 9.99 -6.31
C GLU A 158 -11.39 8.81 -6.53
N VAL A 159 -10.85 8.25 -5.45
CA VAL A 159 -10.01 7.04 -5.52
C VAL A 159 -10.83 5.86 -6.00
N LEU A 160 -12.02 5.61 -5.41
CA LEU A 160 -12.88 4.51 -5.86
C LEU A 160 -13.35 4.69 -7.30
N GLY A 161 -13.65 5.93 -7.72
CA GLY A 161 -13.98 6.25 -9.11
C GLY A 161 -12.85 5.83 -10.06
N LEU A 162 -11.61 6.20 -9.73
CA LEU A 162 -10.44 5.82 -10.52
C LEU A 162 -10.24 4.29 -10.59
N LEU A 163 -10.40 3.57 -9.46
CA LEU A 163 -10.28 2.12 -9.46
C LEU A 163 -11.32 1.45 -10.36
N ILE A 164 -12.56 2.00 -10.39
CA ILE A 164 -13.62 1.54 -11.31
C ILE A 164 -13.25 1.83 -12.75
N ASP A 165 -12.71 3.02 -13.05
CA ASP A 165 -12.29 3.43 -14.39
C ASP A 165 -11.15 2.55 -14.94
N GLU A 166 -10.22 2.14 -14.07
CA GLU A 166 -9.13 1.23 -14.41
C GLU A 166 -9.56 -0.26 -14.39
N GLY A 167 -10.84 -0.56 -14.12
CA GLY A 167 -11.43 -1.90 -14.26
C GLY A 167 -11.16 -2.86 -13.11
N LEU A 168 -10.77 -2.38 -11.94
CA LEU A 168 -10.57 -3.22 -10.77
C LEU A 168 -11.92 -3.72 -10.21
N ARG A 169 -11.94 -4.95 -9.72
CA ARG A 169 -13.16 -5.66 -9.31
C ARG A 169 -13.54 -5.44 -7.85
N PHE A 170 -12.55 -5.30 -6.97
CA PHE A 170 -12.78 -5.13 -5.54
C PHE A 170 -11.71 -4.30 -4.86
N VAL A 171 -12.03 -3.85 -3.64
CA VAL A 171 -11.11 -3.16 -2.72
C VAL A 171 -11.35 -3.64 -1.29
N ILE A 172 -10.31 -3.59 -0.45
CA ILE A 172 -10.37 -3.95 0.96
C ILE A 172 -10.25 -2.66 1.78
N LEU A 173 -11.21 -2.40 2.65
CA LEU A 173 -11.27 -1.21 3.49
C LEU A 173 -11.47 -1.58 4.96
N ALA A 174 -11.17 -0.64 5.84
CA ALA A 174 -11.45 -0.77 7.26
C ALA A 174 -12.94 -0.51 7.55
N PRO A 175 -13.53 -1.21 8.53
CA PRO A 175 -14.98 -1.12 8.80
C PRO A 175 -15.43 0.29 9.18
N GLN A 176 -14.58 1.10 9.83
CA GLN A 176 -14.89 2.50 10.16
C GLN A 176 -14.99 3.44 8.95
N GLN A 177 -14.57 3.00 7.77
CA GLN A 177 -14.69 3.76 6.52
C GLN A 177 -16.08 3.65 5.89
N ALA A 178 -16.92 2.71 6.35
CA ALA A 178 -18.33 2.62 5.93
C ALA A 178 -19.16 3.76 6.55
N LYS A 179 -20.01 4.40 5.72
CA LYS A 179 -20.90 5.50 6.15
C LYS A 179 -22.34 5.06 6.25
N ARG A 180 -22.85 4.44 5.21
CA ARG A 180 -24.24 3.95 5.15
C ARG A 180 -24.40 2.83 4.13
N VAL A 181 -25.39 1.99 4.34
CA VAL A 181 -25.68 0.84 3.47
C VAL A 181 -27.16 0.77 3.13
N ARG A 182 -27.50 0.15 1.99
CA ARG A 182 -28.87 -0.20 1.60
C ARG A 182 -28.87 -1.48 0.77
N ARG A 183 -30.06 -2.01 0.43
CA ARG A 183 -30.18 -3.01 -0.63
C ARG A 183 -29.84 -2.42 -1.98
N SER A 184 -29.11 -3.19 -2.79
CA SER A 184 -28.85 -2.79 -4.18
C SER A 184 -30.12 -2.90 -5.00
N THR A 185 -30.57 -1.77 -5.59
CA THR A 185 -31.76 -1.73 -6.44
C THR A 185 -31.41 -2.31 -7.81
N GLY A 186 -32.09 -3.39 -8.21
CA GLY A 186 -31.94 -3.99 -9.56
C GLY A 186 -31.23 -5.34 -9.61
N MET A 187 -30.77 -5.90 -8.50
CA MET A 187 -30.27 -7.29 -8.45
C MET A 187 -31.40 -8.24 -8.04
N PRO A 188 -31.53 -9.44 -8.66
CA PRO A 188 -32.43 -10.47 -8.16
C PRO A 188 -32.02 -10.82 -6.73
N ALA A 189 -33.01 -10.98 -5.84
CA ALA A 189 -32.77 -11.41 -4.47
C ALA A 189 -32.15 -12.82 -4.51
N TYR A 190 -30.82 -12.91 -4.33
CA TYR A 190 -30.20 -14.21 -4.06
C TYR A 190 -30.72 -14.70 -2.72
N PRO A 191 -31.15 -15.98 -2.62
CA PRO A 191 -31.65 -16.52 -1.38
C PRO A 191 -30.51 -16.51 -0.34
N VAL A 192 -30.61 -15.61 0.63
CA VAL A 192 -29.90 -15.80 1.90
C VAL A 192 -30.33 -17.19 2.43
N PRO A 193 -29.40 -18.10 2.75
CA PRO A 193 -29.76 -19.39 3.26
C PRO A 193 -30.71 -19.20 4.46
N PRO A 194 -31.86 -19.92 4.55
CA PRO A 194 -32.80 -19.71 5.61
C PRO A 194 -32.13 -20.03 6.95
N THR A 195 -31.93 -19.04 7.77
CA THR A 195 -31.67 -19.24 9.19
C THR A 195 -32.92 -19.93 9.77
N LYS A 196 -32.79 -21.18 10.19
CA LYS A 196 -33.84 -21.87 10.96
C LYS A 196 -34.02 -21.09 12.26
N THR A 197 -34.96 -20.16 12.27
CA THR A 197 -35.47 -19.53 13.47
C THR A 197 -36.38 -20.51 14.17
N ASN A 198 -35.86 -21.33 15.08
CA ASN A 198 -36.64 -21.82 16.17
C ASN A 198 -36.73 -20.70 17.20
N VAL A 199 -37.87 -20.04 17.22
CA VAL A 199 -38.27 -19.13 18.29
C VAL A 199 -38.37 -19.92 19.58
N VAL A 200 -37.35 -19.87 20.42
CA VAL A 200 -37.46 -20.15 21.85
C VAL A 200 -37.11 -18.83 22.55
N THR A 201 -38.15 -18.21 23.06
CA THR A 201 -38.08 -17.07 23.97
C THR A 201 -37.32 -17.48 25.22
N ASN A 202 -36.07 -16.99 25.36
CA ASN A 202 -35.48 -16.80 26.68
C ASN A 202 -34.53 -15.59 26.64
N GLU A 203 -34.85 -14.65 27.50
CA GLU A 203 -34.18 -13.37 27.69
C GLU A 203 -32.76 -13.55 28.22
N ARG A 204 -31.91 -12.60 27.80
CA ARG A 204 -30.53 -12.28 28.23
C ARG A 204 -29.40 -12.97 27.47
N GLN A 205 -29.12 -12.43 26.30
CA GLN A 205 -27.74 -12.28 25.84
C GLN A 205 -27.65 -11.02 24.97
N THR A 206 -26.72 -10.14 25.30
CA THR A 206 -26.41 -8.87 24.61
C THR A 206 -25.75 -9.13 23.27
N GLY A 207 -26.49 -9.61 22.29
CA GLY A 207 -26.08 -9.69 20.90
C GLY A 207 -26.54 -8.42 20.19
N LYS A 208 -25.60 -7.61 19.65
CA LYS A 208 -25.98 -6.53 18.76
C LYS A 208 -26.71 -7.10 17.55
N PRO A 209 -27.85 -6.51 17.10
CA PRO A 209 -28.62 -7.06 15.99
C PRO A 209 -27.83 -6.91 14.69
N VAL A 210 -27.66 -8.01 13.96
CA VAL A 210 -27.25 -7.96 12.55
C VAL A 210 -28.35 -7.22 11.79
N LEU A 211 -28.02 -6.12 11.16
CA LEU A 211 -28.95 -5.27 10.41
C LEU A 211 -29.50 -6.01 9.19
N GLN A 212 -30.68 -6.63 9.32
CA GLN A 212 -31.45 -7.09 8.16
C GLN A 212 -32.16 -5.86 7.54
N THR A 213 -31.64 -5.35 6.41
CA THR A 213 -32.31 -4.29 5.66
C THR A 213 -33.49 -4.89 4.90
N THR A 214 -34.68 -4.56 5.28
CA THR A 214 -35.94 -4.97 4.59
C THR A 214 -36.44 -3.93 3.59
N ASN A 215 -35.84 -2.71 3.56
CA ASN A 215 -36.24 -1.56 2.74
C ASN A 215 -35.05 -1.04 1.93
N ASP A 216 -35.34 -0.38 0.78
CA ASP A 216 -34.37 0.30 -0.10
C ASP A 216 -33.79 1.61 0.51
N GLU A 217 -34.09 1.87 1.78
CA GLU A 217 -33.65 3.08 2.48
C GLU A 217 -32.21 2.92 3.00
N TRP A 218 -31.45 4.02 2.91
CA TRP A 218 -30.12 4.12 3.46
C TRP A 218 -30.14 4.01 4.99
N LYS A 219 -29.30 3.14 5.54
CA LYS A 219 -29.06 3.01 6.97
C LYS A 219 -27.63 3.43 7.28
N THR A 220 -27.46 4.37 8.19
CA THR A 220 -26.15 4.76 8.71
C THR A 220 -25.50 3.60 9.45
N VAL A 221 -24.23 3.38 9.19
CA VAL A 221 -23.38 2.37 9.85
C VAL A 221 -22.09 3.00 10.33
N ASP A 222 -21.39 2.29 11.17
CA ASP A 222 -20.03 2.59 11.65
C ASP A 222 -19.20 1.30 11.75
N GLY A 223 -17.95 1.39 12.19
CA GLY A 223 -17.05 0.26 12.32
C GLY A 223 -17.57 -0.87 13.22
N ASN A 224 -18.51 -0.58 14.11
CA ASN A 224 -19.11 -1.58 15.01
C ASN A 224 -20.40 -2.22 14.46
N THR A 225 -21.05 -1.58 13.49
CA THR A 225 -22.39 -1.93 13.02
C THR A 225 -22.42 -2.42 11.58
N ILE A 226 -21.36 -2.16 10.80
CA ILE A 226 -21.21 -2.74 9.46
C ILE A 226 -21.04 -4.27 9.55
N ASP A 227 -21.68 -5.00 8.64
CA ASP A 227 -21.51 -6.45 8.55
C ASP A 227 -20.28 -6.77 7.69
N THR A 228 -19.20 -7.19 8.33
CA THR A 228 -17.92 -7.53 7.66
C THR A 228 -17.90 -8.95 7.10
N SER A 229 -19.03 -9.69 7.18
CA SER A 229 -19.15 -11.06 6.66
C SER A 229 -19.67 -11.14 5.21
N VAL A 230 -19.87 -9.99 4.56
CA VAL A 230 -20.38 -9.88 3.19
C VAL A 230 -19.61 -8.80 2.42
N ALA A 231 -19.66 -8.87 1.09
CA ALA A 231 -19.19 -7.80 0.22
C ALA A 231 -20.31 -6.81 -0.10
N TYR A 232 -19.95 -5.60 -0.47
CA TYR A 232 -20.85 -4.51 -0.82
C TYR A 232 -20.52 -3.98 -2.22
N ASN A 233 -21.50 -3.41 -2.95
CA ASN A 233 -21.26 -2.63 -4.16
C ASN A 233 -21.07 -1.16 -3.80
N TYR A 234 -20.00 -0.56 -4.29
CA TYR A 234 -19.85 0.89 -4.37
C TYR A 234 -20.02 1.30 -5.84
N PHE A 235 -20.98 2.16 -6.12
CA PHE A 235 -21.26 2.65 -7.48
C PHE A 235 -20.50 3.93 -7.78
N HIS A 236 -19.98 4.01 -9.01
CA HIS A 236 -19.32 5.20 -9.51
C HIS A 236 -20.24 6.43 -9.44
N ARG A 237 -19.70 7.57 -9.02
CA ARG A 237 -20.48 8.80 -8.82
C ARG A 237 -20.94 9.47 -10.12
N ASP A 238 -20.46 9.03 -11.29
CA ASP A 238 -20.87 9.53 -12.61
C ASP A 238 -22.28 9.08 -13.05
N GLY A 239 -22.93 8.23 -12.30
CA GLY A 239 -24.26 7.69 -12.60
C GLY A 239 -24.28 6.61 -13.70
N SER A 240 -23.11 6.12 -14.14
CA SER A 240 -23.00 5.09 -15.19
C SER A 240 -23.51 3.71 -14.76
N GLY A 241 -23.67 3.48 -13.46
CA GLY A 241 -24.00 2.16 -12.90
C GLY A 241 -22.79 1.21 -12.80
N ARG A 242 -21.57 1.64 -13.19
CA ARG A 242 -20.34 0.89 -12.95
C ARG A 242 -20.06 0.83 -11.45
N SER A 243 -19.48 -0.25 -10.97
CA SER A 243 -19.27 -0.45 -9.54
C SER A 243 -18.00 -1.23 -9.25
N ILE A 244 -17.54 -1.14 -8.01
CA ILE A 244 -16.49 -1.97 -7.43
C ILE A 244 -17.03 -2.65 -6.17
N ALA A 245 -16.62 -3.88 -5.92
CA ALA A 245 -16.96 -4.57 -4.68
C ALA A 245 -16.07 -4.07 -3.53
N VAL A 246 -16.66 -3.83 -2.37
CA VAL A 246 -15.95 -3.39 -1.16
C VAL A 246 -16.05 -4.48 -0.10
N PHE A 247 -14.90 -4.91 0.40
CA PHE A 247 -14.78 -5.79 1.55
C PHE A 247 -14.33 -4.99 2.77
N PHE A 248 -15.08 -5.07 3.86
CA PHE A 248 -14.64 -4.52 5.14
C PHE A 248 -14.10 -5.67 5.99
N TYR A 249 -12.84 -5.58 6.43
CA TYR A 249 -12.25 -6.63 7.26
C TYR A 249 -12.77 -6.60 8.70
N SER A 250 -12.65 -7.71 9.42
CA SER A 250 -12.98 -7.78 10.86
C SER A 250 -11.89 -7.11 11.69
N GLU A 251 -12.17 -5.91 12.21
CA GLU A 251 -11.22 -5.17 13.05
C GLU A 251 -10.88 -5.94 14.35
N GLU A 252 -11.87 -6.61 14.96
CA GLU A 252 -11.65 -7.42 16.17
C GLU A 252 -10.61 -8.53 15.96
N LEU A 253 -10.70 -9.25 14.82
CA LEU A 253 -9.77 -10.34 14.51
C LEU A 253 -8.41 -9.80 14.03
N ALA A 254 -8.41 -8.73 13.25
CA ALA A 254 -7.19 -8.06 12.82
C ALA A 254 -6.41 -7.50 14.02
N HIS A 255 -7.08 -6.82 14.95
CA HIS A 255 -6.49 -6.31 16.18
C HIS A 255 -5.92 -7.44 17.05
N ALA A 256 -6.65 -8.55 17.18
CA ALA A 256 -6.18 -9.71 17.95
C ALA A 256 -4.89 -10.31 17.36
N ILE A 257 -4.78 -10.38 16.04
CA ILE A 257 -3.57 -10.83 15.35
C ILE A 257 -2.43 -9.84 15.54
N ALA A 258 -2.67 -8.56 15.34
CA ALA A 258 -1.62 -7.55 15.36
C ALA A 258 -1.12 -7.21 16.78
N PHE A 259 -2.00 -7.24 17.81
CA PHE A 259 -1.69 -6.65 19.12
C PHE A 259 -1.97 -7.56 20.33
N GLU A 260 -2.73 -8.70 20.20
CA GLU A 260 -3.14 -9.53 21.35
C GLU A 260 -2.46 -10.90 21.41
N GLN A 261 -1.34 -11.10 20.73
CA GLN A 261 -0.61 -12.37 20.68
C GLN A 261 -1.45 -13.58 20.21
N ALA A 262 -2.45 -13.35 19.34
CA ALA A 262 -3.28 -14.42 18.81
C ALA A 262 -2.48 -15.49 18.02
N LEU A 263 -1.29 -15.13 17.53
CA LEU A 263 -0.38 -15.98 16.76
C LEU A 263 0.49 -16.91 17.63
N THR A 264 0.23 -17.05 18.90
CA THR A 264 0.96 -18.00 19.78
C THR A 264 0.49 -19.46 19.66
N SER A 265 -0.72 -19.67 19.13
CA SER A 265 -1.30 -21.01 18.94
C SER A 265 -2.33 -21.00 17.81
N SER A 266 -2.09 -21.84 16.80
CA SER A 266 -3.00 -21.99 15.64
C SER A 266 -4.39 -22.49 16.06
N ALA A 267 -4.45 -23.45 17.00
CA ALA A 267 -5.72 -23.93 17.52
C ALA A 267 -6.51 -22.82 18.22
N SER A 268 -5.86 -21.97 19.04
CA SER A 268 -6.48 -20.83 19.72
C SER A 268 -6.92 -19.76 18.73
N LEU A 269 -6.14 -19.50 17.70
CA LEU A 269 -6.47 -18.56 16.61
C LEU A 269 -7.74 -19.04 15.88
N VAL A 270 -7.79 -20.31 15.48
CA VAL A 270 -8.95 -20.89 14.79
C VAL A 270 -10.18 -20.97 15.71
N ASP A 271 -9.99 -21.15 17.03
CA ASP A 271 -11.06 -21.04 18.01
C ASP A 271 -11.65 -19.64 18.10
N ARG A 272 -10.83 -18.58 17.96
CA ARG A 272 -11.32 -17.20 17.84
C ARG A 272 -12.15 -17.03 16.58
N PHE A 273 -11.71 -17.53 15.43
CA PHE A 273 -12.48 -17.54 14.19
C PHE A 273 -13.83 -18.27 14.36
N ALA A 274 -13.82 -19.40 15.04
CA ALA A 274 -15.03 -20.18 15.27
C ALA A 274 -16.07 -19.47 16.16
N ARG A 275 -15.61 -18.70 17.13
CA ARG A 275 -16.45 -17.92 18.05
C ARG A 275 -16.89 -16.57 17.50
N TRP A 276 -16.19 -16.06 16.48
CA TRP A 276 -16.54 -14.79 15.88
C TRP A 276 -17.94 -14.84 15.27
N LYS A 277 -18.71 -13.77 15.45
CA LYS A 277 -20.17 -13.68 15.28
C LYS A 277 -20.71 -13.87 13.86
N ALA A 278 -19.86 -14.17 12.88
CA ALA A 278 -20.33 -14.42 11.52
C ALA A 278 -21.44 -15.47 11.55
N ALA A 279 -22.56 -15.13 10.96
CA ALA A 279 -23.64 -16.05 10.72
C ALA A 279 -23.12 -17.39 10.16
N ALA A 280 -23.80 -18.48 10.42
CA ALA A 280 -23.37 -19.85 10.13
C ALA A 280 -22.91 -20.14 8.67
N ALA A 281 -22.94 -19.15 7.77
CA ALA A 281 -22.56 -19.22 6.35
C ALA A 281 -21.80 -17.99 5.84
N GLY A 282 -21.28 -17.09 6.72
CA GLY A 282 -20.62 -15.86 6.31
C GLY A 282 -19.13 -16.00 6.05
N LEU A 283 -18.56 -14.95 5.47
CA LEU A 283 -17.12 -14.75 5.28
C LEU A 283 -16.47 -14.34 6.61
N ILE A 284 -15.33 -14.93 6.92
CA ILE A 284 -14.35 -14.34 7.83
C ILE A 284 -13.30 -13.66 6.98
N ASN A 285 -13.24 -12.35 7.09
CA ASN A 285 -12.36 -11.49 6.32
C ASN A 285 -11.44 -10.72 7.27
N ILE A 286 -10.13 -10.89 7.13
CA ILE A 286 -9.11 -10.32 8.00
C ILE A 286 -8.07 -9.64 7.12
N ALA A 287 -7.64 -8.43 7.48
CA ALA A 287 -6.50 -7.75 6.86
C ALA A 287 -5.59 -7.18 7.95
N THR A 288 -4.29 -7.41 7.81
CA THR A 288 -3.24 -6.93 8.72
C THR A 288 -1.98 -6.57 7.95
N ASP A 289 -1.07 -5.85 8.59
CA ASP A 289 0.31 -5.81 8.11
C ASP A 289 0.86 -7.23 8.08
N GLY A 290 1.48 -7.59 6.95
CA GLY A 290 2.03 -8.92 6.72
C GLY A 290 3.19 -9.25 7.64
N GLU A 291 3.91 -8.22 8.10
CA GLU A 291 5.02 -8.32 9.06
C GLU A 291 4.57 -8.85 10.43
N SER A 292 3.27 -8.86 10.71
CA SER A 292 2.68 -9.54 11.87
C SER A 292 3.04 -11.04 11.89
N TYR A 293 3.17 -11.65 10.71
CA TYR A 293 3.44 -13.08 10.56
C TYR A 293 4.94 -13.39 10.50
N GLY A 294 5.67 -13.06 11.55
CA GLY A 294 7.09 -13.38 11.70
C GLY A 294 7.89 -12.28 12.38
N HIS A 295 7.87 -11.05 11.88
CA HIS A 295 8.62 -9.94 12.46
C HIS A 295 8.03 -9.44 13.78
N HIS A 296 6.76 -9.05 13.80
CA HIS A 296 6.11 -8.56 15.03
C HIS A 296 5.83 -9.69 16.02
N HIS A 297 5.48 -10.88 15.52
CA HIS A 297 5.24 -12.07 16.32
C HIS A 297 6.10 -13.21 15.81
N LYS A 298 7.18 -13.54 16.55
CA LYS A 298 8.05 -14.66 16.21
C LYS A 298 7.24 -15.94 16.06
N PHE A 299 7.55 -16.72 15.00
CA PHE A 299 6.83 -17.93 14.63
C PHE A 299 5.38 -17.71 14.24
N GLY A 300 4.97 -16.45 13.97
CA GLY A 300 3.64 -16.13 13.45
C GLY A 300 3.36 -16.80 12.11
N GLU A 301 4.39 -16.94 11.25
CA GLU A 301 4.32 -17.68 9.98
C GLU A 301 3.99 -19.15 10.19
N LEU A 302 4.54 -19.76 11.24
CA LEU A 302 4.27 -21.17 11.59
C LEU A 302 2.84 -21.33 12.11
N CYS A 303 2.40 -20.44 13.00
CA CYS A 303 1.03 -20.41 13.48
C CYS A 303 0.03 -20.26 12.32
N LEU A 304 0.30 -19.33 11.38
CA LEU A 304 -0.52 -19.11 10.19
C LEU A 304 -0.61 -20.37 9.32
N ALA A 305 0.52 -21.03 9.02
CA ALA A 305 0.55 -22.25 8.24
C ALA A 305 -0.31 -23.37 8.87
N TYR A 306 -0.16 -23.63 10.18
CA TYR A 306 -0.98 -24.60 10.88
C TYR A 306 -2.47 -24.21 10.92
N ALA A 307 -2.78 -22.94 11.13
CA ALA A 307 -4.15 -22.44 11.15
C ALA A 307 -4.86 -22.65 9.81
N LEU A 308 -4.16 -22.43 8.68
CA LEU A 308 -4.75 -22.53 7.35
C LEU A 308 -4.76 -23.96 6.81
N GLU A 309 -3.76 -24.78 7.11
CA GLU A 309 -3.59 -26.11 6.55
C GLU A 309 -4.13 -27.26 7.41
N VAL A 310 -4.22 -27.05 8.72
CA VAL A 310 -4.56 -28.11 9.67
C VAL A 310 -5.81 -27.76 10.48
N ASP A 311 -5.72 -26.74 11.33
CA ASP A 311 -6.77 -26.46 12.32
C ASP A 311 -8.03 -25.86 11.70
N GLY A 312 -7.89 -25.00 10.71
CA GLY A 312 -9.02 -24.36 10.01
C GLY A 312 -9.88 -25.37 9.26
N PRO A 313 -9.31 -26.18 8.35
CA PRO A 313 -10.06 -27.26 7.68
C PRO A 313 -10.70 -28.25 8.67
N ALA A 314 -10.00 -28.63 9.73
CA ALA A 314 -10.55 -29.51 10.78
C ALA A 314 -11.78 -28.92 11.50
N ARG A 315 -11.89 -27.58 11.55
CA ARG A 315 -13.04 -26.85 12.11
C ARG A 315 -14.08 -26.45 11.05
N GLY A 316 -13.94 -26.92 9.80
CA GLY A 316 -14.89 -26.69 8.72
C GLY A 316 -14.81 -25.31 8.06
N PHE A 317 -13.64 -24.64 8.16
CA PHE A 317 -13.34 -23.46 7.37
C PHE A 317 -12.86 -23.85 5.96
N SER A 318 -13.23 -23.05 4.97
CA SER A 318 -12.74 -23.12 3.60
C SER A 318 -11.88 -21.89 3.32
N VAL A 319 -10.58 -22.10 3.24
CA VAL A 319 -9.64 -21.04 2.84
C VAL A 319 -9.88 -20.73 1.36
N THR A 320 -10.04 -19.44 1.04
CA THR A 320 -10.31 -18.95 -0.31
C THR A 320 -9.71 -17.55 -0.50
N ASN A 321 -9.92 -16.93 -1.65
CA ASN A 321 -9.54 -15.54 -1.92
C ASN A 321 -10.74 -14.69 -2.34
N TYR A 322 -10.53 -13.38 -2.46
CA TYR A 322 -11.60 -12.43 -2.73
C TYR A 322 -12.27 -12.62 -4.08
N GLY A 323 -11.50 -12.90 -5.14
CA GLY A 323 -12.02 -13.11 -6.49
C GLY A 323 -12.94 -14.33 -6.55
N ASP A 324 -12.47 -15.48 -6.06
CA ASP A 324 -13.24 -16.74 -5.99
C ASP A 324 -14.48 -16.60 -5.08
N TYR A 325 -14.36 -15.82 -3.99
CA TYR A 325 -15.52 -15.53 -3.13
C TYR A 325 -16.57 -14.68 -3.86
N LEU A 326 -16.17 -13.64 -4.58
CA LEU A 326 -17.08 -12.75 -5.32
C LEU A 326 -17.86 -13.48 -6.42
N ASP A 327 -17.21 -14.40 -7.13
CA ASP A 327 -17.88 -15.18 -8.18
C ASP A 327 -18.98 -16.08 -7.60
N ARG A 328 -18.76 -16.59 -6.39
CA ARG A 328 -19.74 -17.42 -5.68
C ARG A 328 -20.80 -16.63 -4.93
N TYR A 329 -20.45 -15.44 -4.45
CA TYR A 329 -21.29 -14.61 -3.57
C TYR A 329 -21.24 -13.14 -3.99
N PRO A 330 -21.84 -12.78 -5.15
CA PRO A 330 -21.86 -11.41 -5.61
C PRO A 330 -22.59 -10.49 -4.60
N PRO A 331 -22.14 -9.23 -4.44
CA PRO A 331 -22.70 -8.29 -3.47
C PRO A 331 -24.18 -7.99 -3.73
N ALA A 332 -25.03 -8.12 -2.70
CA ALA A 332 -26.45 -7.75 -2.76
C ALA A 332 -26.77 -6.42 -2.06
N LEU A 333 -25.79 -5.84 -1.39
CA LEU A 333 -25.89 -4.59 -0.66
C LEU A 333 -25.04 -3.51 -1.32
N GLU A 334 -25.50 -2.27 -1.20
CA GLU A 334 -24.77 -1.08 -1.63
C GLU A 334 -24.21 -0.36 -0.41
N VAL A 335 -23.03 0.25 -0.58
CA VAL A 335 -22.39 1.03 0.46
C VAL A 335 -21.97 2.41 -0.06
N GLU A 336 -22.05 3.42 0.80
CA GLU A 336 -21.30 4.66 0.69
C GLU A 336 -20.20 4.69 1.74
N ILE A 337 -19.03 5.19 1.34
CA ILE A 337 -17.89 5.38 2.24
C ILE A 337 -17.88 6.77 2.86
N GLY A 338 -17.19 6.91 3.99
CA GLY A 338 -16.91 8.20 4.62
C GLY A 338 -15.59 8.77 4.12
N ASN A 339 -15.59 10.06 3.81
CA ASN A 339 -14.39 10.80 3.38
C ASN A 339 -13.60 11.41 4.56
N GLY A 340 -13.83 10.93 5.79
CA GLY A 340 -13.20 11.48 6.98
C GLY A 340 -13.78 12.84 7.43
N PRO A 341 -13.31 13.38 8.57
CA PRO A 341 -13.86 14.62 9.15
C PRO A 341 -13.70 15.86 8.28
N GLU A 342 -12.60 15.94 7.52
CA GLU A 342 -12.26 17.09 6.67
C GLU A 342 -12.64 16.86 5.19
N ASP A 343 -13.40 15.80 4.89
CA ASP A 343 -13.82 15.40 3.54
C ASP A 343 -12.66 15.14 2.55
N GLU A 344 -11.44 14.91 3.08
CA GLU A 344 -10.22 14.66 2.29
C GLU A 344 -9.99 13.17 2.03
N GLY A 345 -10.60 12.29 2.80
CA GLY A 345 -10.47 10.85 2.75
C GLY A 345 -10.43 10.22 4.13
N SER A 346 -10.58 8.91 4.19
CA SER A 346 -10.50 8.10 5.41
C SER A 346 -9.43 7.03 5.28
N SER A 347 -8.91 6.52 6.41
CA SER A 347 -7.87 5.48 6.46
C SER A 347 -8.04 4.58 7.70
N TRP A 348 -7.28 3.48 7.76
CA TRP A 348 -7.32 2.58 8.92
C TRP A 348 -6.50 3.06 10.11
N SER A 349 -5.47 3.89 9.88
CA SER A 349 -4.48 4.25 10.89
C SER A 349 -4.59 5.70 11.39
N CYS A 350 -5.61 6.47 10.95
CA CYS A 350 -5.84 7.82 11.41
C CYS A 350 -7.33 8.09 11.66
N ALA A 351 -7.72 8.27 12.93
CA ALA A 351 -9.09 8.63 13.30
C ALA A 351 -9.57 9.98 12.71
N HIS A 352 -8.65 10.81 12.23
CA HIS A 352 -8.90 12.10 11.58
C HIS A 352 -8.84 11.98 10.04
N GLY A 353 -9.21 10.82 9.50
CA GLY A 353 -9.21 10.56 8.07
C GLY A 353 -7.82 10.33 7.50
N VAL A 354 -7.30 11.28 6.72
CA VAL A 354 -5.95 11.28 6.15
C VAL A 354 -5.07 12.41 6.69
N SER A 355 -5.53 13.10 7.73
CA SER A 355 -4.86 14.29 8.29
C SER A 355 -3.44 14.02 8.77
N ARG A 356 -3.09 12.78 9.18
CA ARG A 356 -1.73 12.38 9.57
C ARG A 356 -0.67 12.77 8.52
N TRP A 357 -1.01 12.76 7.25
CA TRP A 357 -0.07 12.97 6.15
C TRP A 357 -0.01 14.41 5.64
N ILE A 358 -0.77 15.33 6.25
CA ILE A 358 -0.79 16.74 5.82
C ILE A 358 -0.75 17.74 6.98
N ARG A 359 -1.02 17.32 8.23
CA ARG A 359 -1.07 18.24 9.37
C ARG A 359 -0.83 17.54 10.72
N ASP A 360 -0.69 18.34 11.76
CA ASP A 360 -0.72 17.83 13.14
C ASP A 360 -2.16 17.50 13.55
N CYS A 361 -2.51 16.23 13.49
CA CYS A 361 -3.80 15.72 13.98
C CYS A 361 -3.70 15.04 15.35
N GLY A 362 -2.52 15.07 15.98
CA GLY A 362 -2.25 14.39 17.23
C GLY A 362 -2.00 12.88 17.12
N CYS A 363 -2.21 12.25 15.95
CA CYS A 363 -1.90 10.83 15.76
C CYS A 363 -0.39 10.58 15.75
N HIS A 364 0.08 9.64 16.58
CA HIS A 364 1.50 9.29 16.72
C HIS A 364 1.69 7.78 16.98
N THR A 365 2.93 7.30 16.85
CA THR A 365 3.32 5.90 17.10
C THR A 365 4.21 5.76 18.34
N GLY A 366 4.15 6.70 19.27
CA GLY A 366 5.01 6.83 20.45
C GLY A 366 5.73 8.18 20.44
N GLY A 367 6.98 8.22 20.86
CA GLY A 367 7.81 9.43 21.01
C GLY A 367 7.97 9.84 22.47
N GLU A 368 8.79 10.88 22.71
CA GLU A 368 9.05 11.39 24.04
C GLU A 368 7.95 12.37 24.51
N PRO A 369 7.75 12.57 25.81
CA PRO A 369 6.81 13.57 26.32
C PRO A 369 7.10 14.96 25.76
N GLY A 370 6.06 15.61 25.23
CA GLY A 370 6.18 16.94 24.63
C GLY A 370 6.39 16.96 23.11
N TRP A 371 6.64 15.81 22.50
CA TRP A 371 6.70 15.72 21.05
C TRP A 371 5.34 16.01 20.42
N ASN A 372 5.38 16.66 19.26
CA ASN A 372 4.19 17.00 18.46
C ASN A 372 4.42 16.69 16.99
N GLN A 373 3.38 16.83 16.17
CA GLN A 373 3.42 16.48 14.77
C GLN A 373 3.31 17.71 13.84
N SER A 374 3.59 18.91 14.38
CA SER A 374 3.48 20.17 13.64
C SER A 374 4.42 20.27 12.43
N TRP A 375 5.48 19.46 12.38
CA TRP A 375 6.41 19.38 11.26
C TRP A 375 5.77 18.82 9.97
N ARG A 376 4.67 18.02 10.09
CA ARG A 376 4.06 17.29 8.96
C ARG A 376 3.52 18.21 7.87
N GLY A 377 2.81 19.27 8.25
CA GLY A 377 2.25 20.24 7.31
C GLY A 377 3.35 20.97 6.51
N PRO A 378 4.25 21.70 7.17
CA PRO A 378 5.34 22.41 6.49
C PRO A 378 6.25 21.49 5.67
N PHE A 379 6.46 20.23 6.10
CA PHE A 379 7.19 19.23 5.33
C PHE A 379 6.47 18.93 4.01
N ARG A 380 5.15 18.71 4.06
CA ARG A 380 4.35 18.49 2.86
C ARG A 380 4.33 19.70 1.93
N GLU A 381 4.14 20.91 2.47
CA GLU A 381 4.14 22.14 1.70
C GLU A 381 5.45 22.35 0.92
N ALA A 382 6.59 22.03 1.55
CA ALA A 382 7.89 22.11 0.88
C ALA A 382 8.00 21.12 -0.29
N LEU A 383 7.53 19.89 -0.12
CA LEU A 383 7.54 18.86 -1.17
C LEU A 383 6.55 19.18 -2.29
N ASP A 384 5.35 19.71 -1.94
CA ASP A 384 4.34 20.13 -2.92
C ASP A 384 4.88 21.24 -3.82
N PHE A 385 5.57 22.24 -3.25
CA PHE A 385 6.25 23.28 -4.02
C PHE A 385 7.25 22.67 -5.03
N LEU A 386 8.12 21.78 -4.58
CA LEU A 386 9.15 21.19 -5.44
C LEU A 386 8.55 20.29 -6.53
N ARG A 387 7.50 19.53 -6.21
CA ARG A 387 6.75 18.72 -7.19
C ARG A 387 6.13 19.61 -8.27
N ASP A 388 5.50 20.72 -7.88
CA ASP A 388 4.79 21.59 -8.80
C ASP A 388 5.78 22.30 -9.75
N GLU A 389 6.94 22.72 -9.26
CA GLU A 389 8.04 23.21 -10.10
C GLU A 389 8.50 22.15 -11.11
N ALA A 390 8.75 20.92 -10.65
CA ALA A 390 9.14 19.82 -11.52
C ALA A 390 8.07 19.49 -12.57
N ALA A 391 6.79 19.53 -12.19
CA ALA A 391 5.65 19.29 -13.08
C ALA A 391 5.53 20.38 -14.15
N GLY A 392 5.71 21.65 -13.80
CA GLY A 392 5.66 22.77 -14.74
C GLY A 392 6.74 22.66 -15.82
N TRP A 393 7.96 22.32 -15.42
CA TRP A 393 9.06 22.09 -16.37
C TRP A 393 8.83 20.85 -17.24
N PHE A 394 8.28 19.78 -16.69
CA PHE A 394 7.93 18.58 -17.45
C PHE A 394 6.85 18.88 -18.51
N GLU A 395 5.80 19.60 -18.16
CA GLU A 395 4.77 20.05 -19.11
C GLU A 395 5.38 20.84 -20.27
N SER A 396 6.41 21.66 -20.02
CA SER A 396 7.08 22.45 -21.05
C SER A 396 7.80 21.63 -22.12
N THR A 397 7.92 20.31 -21.94
CA THR A 397 8.51 19.36 -22.92
C THR A 397 7.53 18.96 -24.03
N ARG A 398 6.23 19.29 -23.88
CA ARG A 398 5.17 18.97 -24.84
C ARG A 398 5.50 19.50 -26.24
N GLY A 399 5.41 18.63 -27.25
CA GLY A 399 5.73 18.91 -28.63
C GLY A 399 7.23 19.08 -28.94
N LYS A 400 8.11 19.00 -27.94
CA LYS A 400 9.57 19.11 -28.09
C LYS A 400 10.27 17.76 -27.87
N LEU A 401 10.06 17.15 -26.71
CA LEU A 401 10.59 15.85 -26.32
C LEU A 401 9.50 14.78 -26.31
N PHE A 402 8.28 15.14 -25.92
CA PHE A 402 7.13 14.26 -25.88
C PHE A 402 5.95 14.83 -26.63
N ILE A 403 5.18 13.98 -27.29
CA ILE A 403 3.86 14.32 -27.86
C ILE A 403 2.94 14.76 -26.72
N ASP A 404 2.79 13.90 -25.72
CA ASP A 404 2.13 14.16 -24.46
C ASP A 404 3.03 13.72 -23.29
N PRO A 405 3.56 14.65 -22.48
CA PRO A 405 4.47 14.32 -21.40
C PRO A 405 3.79 13.45 -20.32
N TRP A 406 2.50 13.67 -20.04
CA TRP A 406 1.81 12.92 -18.98
C TRP A 406 1.51 11.48 -19.39
N ALA A 407 1.11 11.26 -20.65
CA ALA A 407 1.03 9.91 -21.21
C ALA A 407 2.39 9.22 -21.23
N ALA A 408 3.47 9.95 -21.58
CA ALA A 408 4.81 9.42 -21.51
C ALA A 408 5.23 9.07 -20.06
N ARG A 409 4.85 9.88 -19.06
CA ARG A 409 5.09 9.55 -17.65
C ARG A 409 4.36 8.27 -17.24
N ASP A 410 3.08 8.15 -17.59
CA ASP A 410 2.29 6.97 -17.24
C ASP A 410 2.89 5.69 -17.83
N ASP A 411 3.35 5.75 -19.09
CA ASP A 411 3.95 4.58 -19.76
C ASP A 411 5.44 4.39 -19.40
N SER A 412 6.09 5.34 -18.72
CA SER A 412 7.52 5.21 -18.35
C SER A 412 7.79 4.11 -17.32
N ILE A 413 6.76 3.50 -16.77
CA ILE A 413 6.88 2.28 -15.96
C ILE A 413 7.55 1.16 -16.76
N ASP A 414 7.34 1.07 -18.07
CA ASP A 414 7.99 0.08 -18.94
C ASP A 414 9.51 0.20 -18.87
N LEU A 415 10.03 1.45 -18.81
CA LEU A 415 11.46 1.71 -18.65
C LEU A 415 12.00 1.35 -17.26
N ILE A 416 11.16 1.45 -16.23
CA ILE A 416 11.53 1.10 -14.85
C ILE A 416 11.61 -0.42 -14.69
N LEU A 417 10.72 -1.16 -15.35
CA LEU A 417 10.64 -2.61 -15.26
C LEU A 417 11.64 -3.31 -16.18
N ASP A 418 11.82 -2.83 -17.40
CA ASP A 418 12.73 -3.41 -18.39
C ASP A 418 13.23 -2.34 -19.40
N GLU A 419 14.18 -1.51 -18.97
CA GLU A 419 14.71 -0.42 -19.77
C GLU A 419 15.32 -0.90 -21.10
N GLN A 420 16.06 -2.00 -21.06
CA GLN A 420 16.82 -2.49 -22.23
C GLN A 420 15.93 -2.86 -23.39
N ASN A 421 14.79 -3.50 -23.12
CA ASN A 421 13.87 -3.96 -24.15
C ASN A 421 12.80 -2.91 -24.50
N SER A 422 12.49 -1.98 -23.61
CA SER A 422 11.39 -1.03 -23.76
C SER A 422 11.77 0.33 -24.34
N ARG A 423 13.06 0.72 -24.25
CA ARG A 423 13.50 2.09 -24.53
C ARG A 423 13.20 2.56 -25.95
N GLU A 424 13.56 1.77 -26.97
CA GLU A 424 13.37 2.15 -28.38
C GLU A 424 11.87 2.29 -28.72
N GLU A 425 11.07 1.33 -28.29
CA GLU A 425 9.62 1.34 -28.51
C GLU A 425 8.96 2.51 -27.77
N PHE A 426 9.37 2.77 -26.52
CA PHE A 426 8.89 3.90 -25.73
C PHE A 426 9.16 5.25 -26.43
N LEU A 427 10.39 5.49 -26.87
CA LEU A 427 10.72 6.72 -27.57
C LEU A 427 9.98 6.85 -28.91
N HIS A 428 9.82 5.76 -29.66
CA HIS A 428 9.02 5.76 -30.89
C HIS A 428 7.56 6.13 -30.65
N ARG A 429 6.97 5.67 -29.55
CA ARG A 429 5.56 5.92 -29.18
C ARG A 429 5.34 7.37 -28.70
N HIS A 430 6.25 7.90 -27.91
CA HIS A 430 6.03 9.14 -27.18
C HIS A 430 6.77 10.36 -27.75
N ALA A 431 7.82 10.19 -28.52
CA ALA A 431 8.53 11.33 -29.10
C ALA A 431 7.79 11.88 -30.33
N PRO A 432 7.76 13.22 -30.52
CA PRO A 432 7.10 13.85 -31.66
C PRO A 432 7.81 13.59 -33.00
N ARG A 433 9.07 13.14 -32.95
CA ARG A 433 9.95 12.79 -34.07
C ARG A 433 11.11 11.96 -33.54
N GLU A 434 11.97 11.48 -34.41
CA GLU A 434 13.26 10.93 -34.02
C GLU A 434 14.06 11.99 -33.25
N LEU A 435 14.51 11.66 -32.04
CA LEU A 435 15.28 12.54 -31.17
C LEU A 435 16.78 12.32 -31.42
N SER A 436 17.55 13.39 -31.28
CA SER A 436 19.01 13.25 -31.20
C SER A 436 19.40 12.60 -29.85
N GLY A 437 20.60 12.01 -29.76
CA GLY A 437 21.07 11.39 -28.52
C GLY A 437 21.06 12.32 -27.30
N GLU A 438 21.31 13.64 -27.49
CA GLU A 438 21.18 14.63 -26.40
C GLU A 438 19.71 14.88 -26.01
N GLU A 439 18.80 14.90 -26.97
CA GLU A 439 17.37 15.04 -26.69
C GLU A 439 16.80 13.79 -26.02
N GLU A 440 17.21 12.58 -26.43
CA GLU A 440 16.85 11.34 -25.74
C GLU A 440 17.33 11.37 -24.27
N ARG A 441 18.60 11.72 -24.05
CA ARG A 441 19.14 11.85 -22.69
C ARG A 441 18.30 12.83 -21.86
N ARG A 442 17.93 13.98 -22.43
CA ARG A 442 17.08 14.97 -21.75
C ARG A 442 15.68 14.45 -21.48
N ALA A 443 15.08 13.71 -22.42
CA ALA A 443 13.77 13.08 -22.23
C ALA A 443 13.80 12.09 -21.04
N LEU A 444 14.80 11.21 -20.98
CA LEU A 444 14.96 10.27 -19.86
C LEU A 444 15.23 10.97 -18.53
N LEU A 445 16.04 12.05 -18.50
CA LEU A 445 16.24 12.85 -17.29
C LEU A 445 14.94 13.50 -16.80
N HIS A 446 14.06 13.94 -17.69
CA HIS A 446 12.75 14.47 -17.32
C HIS A 446 11.83 13.40 -16.73
N LEU A 447 11.87 12.16 -17.24
CA LEU A 447 11.11 11.05 -16.66
C LEU A 447 11.67 10.65 -15.29
N GLU A 448 13.00 10.60 -15.14
CA GLU A 448 13.63 10.34 -13.84
C GLU A 448 13.33 11.45 -12.83
N LEU A 449 13.23 12.71 -13.26
CA LEU A 449 12.78 13.84 -12.45
C LEU A 449 11.36 13.56 -11.89
N GLN A 450 10.42 13.15 -12.76
CA GLN A 450 9.05 12.85 -12.37
C GLN A 450 8.97 11.62 -11.45
N ARG A 451 9.76 10.58 -11.71
CA ARG A 451 9.85 9.40 -10.84
C ARG A 451 10.26 9.77 -9.42
N ASN A 452 11.32 10.59 -9.27
CA ASN A 452 11.76 11.04 -7.95
C ASN A 452 10.73 11.98 -7.29
N ALA A 453 10.04 12.82 -8.06
CA ALA A 453 8.94 13.64 -7.55
C ALA A 453 7.78 12.79 -6.98
N LEU A 454 7.44 11.66 -7.61
CA LEU A 454 6.45 10.72 -7.07
C LEU A 454 6.94 9.99 -5.82
N LEU A 455 8.22 9.59 -5.77
CA LEU A 455 8.83 8.93 -4.60
C LEU A 455 8.83 9.82 -3.35
N MET A 456 8.79 11.15 -3.49
CA MET A 456 8.66 12.08 -2.36
C MET A 456 7.38 11.91 -1.54
N TYR A 457 6.40 11.14 -2.00
CA TYR A 457 5.09 10.99 -1.35
C TYR A 457 4.84 9.62 -0.73
N THR A 458 5.88 8.82 -0.55
CA THR A 458 5.79 7.55 0.19
C THR A 458 5.26 7.79 1.60
N SER A 459 4.17 7.13 1.98
CA SER A 459 3.38 7.45 3.18
C SER A 459 4.13 7.33 4.50
N CYS A 460 5.10 6.40 4.57
CA CYS A 460 5.89 6.15 5.78
C CYS A 460 6.63 7.38 6.31
N ALA A 461 6.93 8.36 5.44
CA ALA A 461 7.60 9.59 5.85
C ALA A 461 6.81 10.41 6.89
N TRP A 462 5.48 10.31 6.88
CA TRP A 462 4.60 11.00 7.85
C TRP A 462 4.07 10.10 8.96
N PHE A 463 4.33 8.80 8.88
CA PHE A 463 3.76 7.84 9.82
C PHE A 463 4.38 7.94 11.21
N PHE A 464 5.71 8.08 11.28
CA PHE A 464 6.48 8.16 12.51
C PHE A 464 6.47 9.58 13.11
N ASN A 465 7.27 9.80 14.17
CA ASN A 465 7.04 10.90 15.12
C ASN A 465 7.97 12.08 14.94
N ASP A 466 8.97 11.99 14.05
CA ASP A 466 9.93 13.08 13.84
C ASP A 466 10.45 13.13 12.41
N ILE A 467 10.67 14.34 11.90
CA ILE A 467 11.20 14.60 10.57
C ILE A 467 12.64 14.09 10.37
N SER A 468 13.37 13.81 11.46
CA SER A 468 14.72 13.21 11.41
C SER A 468 14.73 11.70 11.30
N GLY A 469 13.55 11.04 11.26
CA GLY A 469 13.43 9.61 11.05
C GLY A 469 14.04 9.15 9.72
N ILE A 470 14.34 7.86 9.61
CA ILE A 470 14.97 7.32 8.39
C ILE A 470 14.06 7.48 7.16
N GLU A 471 12.75 7.40 7.33
CA GLU A 471 11.77 7.53 6.24
C GLU A 471 11.64 8.98 5.75
N PRO A 472 11.44 10.01 6.61
CA PRO A 472 11.48 11.40 6.16
C PRO A 472 12.83 11.79 5.53
N VAL A 473 13.96 11.33 6.07
CA VAL A 473 15.29 11.57 5.50
C VAL A 473 15.41 10.93 4.11
N GLN A 474 14.89 9.73 3.91
CA GLN A 474 14.86 9.10 2.59
C GLN A 474 14.03 9.92 1.58
N ILE A 475 12.88 10.45 1.98
CA ILE A 475 12.07 11.36 1.16
C ILE A 475 12.84 12.63 0.80
N LEU A 476 13.60 13.20 1.75
CA LEU A 476 14.46 14.35 1.49
C LEU A 476 15.61 14.02 0.52
N LYS A 477 16.13 12.77 0.49
CA LYS A 477 17.09 12.34 -0.55
C LYS A 477 16.45 12.36 -1.94
N TYR A 478 15.18 11.94 -2.09
CA TYR A 478 14.45 12.05 -3.37
C TYR A 478 14.23 13.52 -3.76
N ALA A 479 13.89 14.38 -2.81
CA ALA A 479 13.79 15.82 -3.07
C ALA A 479 15.14 16.43 -3.53
N ALA A 480 16.24 16.02 -2.92
CA ALA A 480 17.58 16.42 -3.33
C ALA A 480 17.91 15.91 -4.75
N ARG A 481 17.49 14.69 -5.08
CA ARG A 481 17.65 14.15 -6.44
C ARG A 481 16.83 14.92 -7.48
N VAL A 482 15.61 15.35 -7.14
CA VAL A 482 14.81 16.25 -8.00
C VAL A 482 15.56 17.54 -8.28
N ILE A 483 16.13 18.19 -7.26
CA ILE A 483 16.91 19.43 -7.41
C ILE A 483 18.16 19.20 -8.27
N ASP A 484 18.87 18.09 -8.07
CA ASP A 484 20.05 17.71 -8.86
C ASP A 484 19.67 17.46 -10.33
N LEU A 485 18.60 16.74 -10.61
CA LEU A 485 18.10 16.51 -11.97
C LEU A 485 17.67 17.82 -12.67
N MET A 486 17.04 18.76 -11.94
CA MET A 486 16.75 20.10 -12.45
C MET A 486 18.04 20.82 -12.87
N SER A 487 19.10 20.70 -12.07
CA SER A 487 20.41 21.29 -12.41
C SER A 487 21.03 20.65 -13.65
N GLN A 488 21.01 19.32 -13.78
CA GLN A 488 21.49 18.58 -14.96
C GLN A 488 20.72 18.96 -16.23
N LEU A 489 19.44 19.24 -16.12
CA LEU A 489 18.57 19.74 -17.19
C LEU A 489 18.76 21.23 -17.47
N LYS A 490 19.61 21.93 -16.69
CA LYS A 490 19.84 23.39 -16.75
C LYS A 490 18.55 24.20 -16.54
N LEU A 491 17.68 23.71 -15.67
CA LEU A 491 16.47 24.40 -15.23
C LEU A 491 16.80 25.37 -14.08
N PRO A 492 15.97 26.40 -13.84
CA PRO A 492 16.10 27.25 -12.67
C PRO A 492 16.12 26.45 -11.37
N SER A 493 16.97 26.85 -10.42
CA SER A 493 17.11 26.16 -9.14
C SER A 493 15.93 26.48 -8.22
N ALA A 494 15.23 25.46 -7.76
CA ALA A 494 14.17 25.55 -6.74
C ALA A 494 14.71 25.37 -5.31
N ARG A 495 16.03 25.17 -5.12
CA ARG A 495 16.63 24.78 -3.84
C ARG A 495 16.40 25.80 -2.72
N ARG A 496 16.54 27.09 -3.01
CA ARG A 496 16.41 28.15 -1.99
C ARG A 496 15.00 28.18 -1.43
N GLU A 497 14.01 28.29 -2.29
CA GLU A 497 12.58 28.36 -1.93
C GLU A 497 12.13 27.07 -1.20
N PHE A 498 12.59 25.93 -1.68
CA PHE A 498 12.36 24.64 -1.02
C PHE A 498 12.91 24.63 0.41
N LEU A 499 14.15 25.06 0.62
CA LEU A 499 14.76 25.10 1.96
C LEU A 499 14.12 26.16 2.87
N GLU A 500 13.66 27.29 2.33
CA GLU A 500 12.89 28.29 3.09
C GLU A 500 11.55 27.72 3.58
N ALA A 501 10.85 26.94 2.75
CA ALA A 501 9.63 26.24 3.15
C ALA A 501 9.94 25.13 4.18
N LEU A 502 10.93 24.30 3.92
CA LEU A 502 11.34 23.19 4.75
C LEU A 502 11.86 23.61 6.13
N ALA A 503 12.41 24.82 6.26
CA ALA A 503 12.85 25.39 7.54
C ALA A 503 11.72 25.61 8.56
N LYS A 504 10.45 25.61 8.10
CA LYS A 504 9.27 25.69 8.96
C LYS A 504 8.96 24.37 9.66
N ALA A 505 9.36 23.24 9.08
CA ALA A 505 9.20 21.91 9.65
C ALA A 505 10.25 21.70 10.75
N LYS A 506 9.85 21.81 12.02
CA LYS A 506 10.76 21.68 13.15
C LYS A 506 10.82 20.24 13.64
N SER A 507 12.05 19.75 13.88
CA SER A 507 12.27 18.49 14.59
C SER A 507 11.82 18.61 16.04
N ASN A 508 11.33 17.53 16.62
CA ASN A 508 11.10 17.40 18.06
C ASN A 508 12.43 17.26 18.84
N ARG A 509 13.55 17.10 18.14
CA ARG A 509 14.90 17.05 18.69
C ARG A 509 15.57 18.39 18.45
N ASP A 510 15.65 19.22 19.47
CA ASP A 510 16.16 20.59 19.39
C ASP A 510 17.55 20.66 18.75
N GLU A 511 18.41 19.67 19.01
CA GLU A 511 19.77 19.57 18.47
C GLU A 511 19.83 19.38 16.94
N LEU A 512 18.74 18.90 16.33
CA LEU A 512 18.64 18.70 14.88
C LEU A 512 18.00 19.90 14.15
N GLY A 513 17.37 20.80 14.89
CA GLY A 513 16.82 22.03 14.37
C GLY A 513 15.60 21.85 13.47
N SER A 514 15.70 22.29 12.23
CA SER A 514 14.63 22.23 11.24
C SER A 514 14.88 21.18 10.15
N GLY A 515 13.85 20.90 9.35
CA GLY A 515 13.99 20.07 8.16
C GLY A 515 15.07 20.58 7.20
N ALA A 516 15.26 21.91 7.11
CA ALA A 516 16.36 22.46 6.30
C ALA A 516 17.74 22.19 6.91
N ASP A 517 17.86 22.12 8.23
CA ASP A 517 19.12 21.77 8.90
C ASP A 517 19.40 20.27 8.73
N ILE A 518 18.37 19.42 8.88
CA ILE A 518 18.43 17.98 8.61
C ILE A 518 18.82 17.73 7.16
N TYR A 519 18.25 18.45 6.20
CA TYR A 519 18.60 18.34 4.79
C TYR A 519 20.10 18.61 4.56
N ARG A 520 20.65 19.69 5.11
CA ARG A 520 22.07 20.05 4.96
C ARG A 520 23.02 19.05 5.62
N THR A 521 22.60 18.48 6.77
CA THR A 521 23.50 17.63 7.59
C THR A 521 23.41 16.14 7.26
N LEU A 522 22.25 15.66 6.84
CA LEU A 522 22.02 14.22 6.60
C LEU A 522 21.79 13.87 5.12
N VAL A 523 21.36 14.83 4.29
CA VAL A 523 20.95 14.54 2.91
C VAL A 523 22.00 15.00 1.91
N GLU A 524 22.47 16.24 1.98
CA GLU A 524 23.50 16.74 1.07
C GLU A 524 24.78 15.91 1.08
N PRO A 525 25.32 15.45 2.22
CA PRO A 525 26.50 14.60 2.24
C PRO A 525 26.29 13.21 1.60
N ALA A 526 25.06 12.75 1.47
CA ALA A 526 24.72 11.49 0.79
C ALA A 526 24.77 11.60 -0.75
N ASN A 527 24.87 12.82 -1.31
CA ASN A 527 25.03 13.05 -2.73
C ASN A 527 26.52 12.92 -3.12
N PRO A 528 26.90 11.96 -3.99
CA PRO A 528 28.28 11.78 -4.41
C PRO A 528 28.89 13.01 -5.11
N SER A 529 28.06 13.84 -5.76
CA SER A 529 28.53 15.07 -6.43
C SER A 529 28.94 16.15 -5.42
N PHE A 530 28.35 16.15 -4.24
CA PHE A 530 28.67 17.11 -3.18
C PHE A 530 30.02 16.81 -2.53
N GLN A 531 30.39 15.53 -2.37
CA GLN A 531 31.68 15.11 -1.82
C GLN A 531 32.87 15.53 -2.73
N GLY A 532 32.65 15.64 -4.04
CA GLY A 532 33.70 16.10 -4.98
C GLY A 532 33.99 17.59 -4.92
N ASP A 533 33.09 18.42 -4.46
CA ASP A 533 33.29 19.86 -4.35
C ASP A 533 34.05 20.25 -3.06
N ASP A 534 33.88 19.51 -1.97
CA ASP A 534 34.63 19.71 -0.72
C ASP A 534 36.13 19.33 -0.89
N GLU A 535 36.44 18.27 -1.62
CA GLU A 535 37.85 17.95 -1.98
C GLU A 535 38.47 19.00 -2.86
N LYS A 536 37.71 19.61 -3.79
CA LYS A 536 38.20 20.75 -4.61
C LYS A 536 38.38 22.03 -3.78
N LEU A 537 37.46 22.29 -2.82
CA LEU A 537 37.61 23.44 -1.91
C LEU A 537 38.81 23.27 -0.98
N ALA A 538 39.01 22.08 -0.44
CA ALA A 538 40.17 21.76 0.40
C ALA A 538 41.50 21.86 -0.38
N SER A 539 41.50 21.44 -1.66
CA SER A 539 42.68 21.57 -2.52
C SER A 539 42.96 23.00 -3.03
N THR A 540 41.97 23.89 -2.93
CA THR A 540 42.12 25.32 -3.33
C THR A 540 42.53 26.19 -2.14
N LEU A 541 42.36 25.71 -0.90
CA LEU A 541 42.74 26.37 0.35
C LEU A 541 44.04 25.81 0.97
N ALA A 542 44.66 24.77 0.36
CA ALA A 542 45.97 24.25 0.70
C ALA A 542 46.99 24.76 -0.32
#